data_bc1f570a7e4b055638140b15e4594c29
#
_entry.id   bc1f570a7e4b055638140b15e4594c29
#
_cell.length_a   1.000
_cell.length_b   1.000
_cell.length_c   1.000
_cell.angle_alpha   90.00
_cell.angle_beta   90.00
_cell.angle_gamma   90.00
#
_symmetry.space_group_name_H-M   'P 1'
#
loop_
_entity.id
_entity.type
_entity.pdbx_description
1 polymer ?
#
loop_
_entity_poly.entity_id
_entity_poly.type
_entity_poly.pdbx_seq_one_letter_code
_entity_poly.pdbx_strand_id
1 'polypeptide(L)'
;MTAIYPFTAIVGQERMKRALVLNAVNTRIGGVLIRGERGTAKSTAARALAELLPTVETFSDCRFGCDPNRPTTWCTECREKSTNGDQRTVEMLPTPFVNLPVSATEDRVVGTLDIEKAIQKGERQFEPGVLADANRGLLYIDEVNLLDDHVVDLLLDSAAMGMNIVEREGISFTHPARFILVGTMNPEEGDLRPQLLDRFALSVDIRGIRKTHERVLIMERHLAYEEDPETFREQWLPQEQKLSEQITRARNLLPEVQYSSRNLVDIANLSTSLQVDGHRSDLVILKTARAHAAFEGRKSITGRDIGLAAELAYPHRIKRGPFQQAEISAEELAEKIESMAGASSEGENEAGEEGDPTGAEMGEDGDKKKR
;
A
#
# COMPACT_ATOMS: atom_id res chain seq x y z
N MET A 1 -1.30 -26.42 -14.00
CA MET A 1 -1.54 -25.49 -12.88
C MET A 1 -3.03 -25.31 -12.76
N THR A 2 -3.61 -25.38 -11.57
CA THR A 2 -5.05 -25.10 -11.37
C THR A 2 -5.33 -23.65 -11.75
N ALA A 3 -6.31 -23.41 -12.61
CA ALA A 3 -6.70 -22.07 -13.02
C ALA A 3 -7.04 -21.24 -11.76
N ILE A 4 -6.61 -19.97 -11.72
CA ILE A 4 -6.89 -19.07 -10.59
C ILE A 4 -8.21 -18.35 -10.85
N TYR A 5 -9.04 -18.23 -9.80
CA TYR A 5 -10.33 -17.54 -9.88
C TYR A 5 -10.11 -16.06 -10.23
N PRO A 6 -10.78 -15.50 -11.27
CA PRO A 6 -10.54 -14.13 -11.71
C PRO A 6 -10.89 -13.08 -10.65
N PHE A 7 -10.08 -12.04 -10.51
CA PHE A 7 -10.29 -10.96 -9.55
C PHE A 7 -11.59 -10.19 -9.82
N THR A 8 -11.89 -9.92 -11.08
CA THR A 8 -13.10 -9.20 -11.50
C THR A 8 -14.37 -10.03 -11.35
N ALA A 9 -14.24 -11.36 -11.23
CA ALA A 9 -15.36 -12.25 -10.97
C ALA A 9 -15.79 -12.26 -9.48
N ILE A 10 -14.98 -11.71 -8.57
CA ILE A 10 -15.33 -11.63 -7.14
C ILE A 10 -16.53 -10.70 -6.96
N VAL A 11 -17.59 -11.23 -6.35
CA VAL A 11 -18.84 -10.49 -6.12
C VAL A 11 -18.73 -9.61 -4.89
N GLY A 12 -19.15 -8.34 -5.00
CA GLY A 12 -19.12 -7.40 -3.88
C GLY A 12 -17.70 -7.07 -3.41
N GLN A 13 -17.56 -6.79 -2.11
CA GLN A 13 -16.28 -6.50 -1.44
C GLN A 13 -15.49 -5.32 -2.08
N GLU A 14 -16.22 -4.27 -2.52
CA GLU A 14 -15.64 -3.19 -3.30
C GLU A 14 -14.54 -2.42 -2.56
N ARG A 15 -14.66 -2.26 -1.23
CA ARG A 15 -13.62 -1.65 -0.39
C ARG A 15 -12.33 -2.46 -0.42
N MET A 16 -12.43 -3.80 -0.31
CA MET A 16 -11.28 -4.69 -0.38
C MET A 16 -10.60 -4.61 -1.76
N LYS A 17 -11.38 -4.76 -2.81
CA LYS A 17 -10.87 -4.68 -4.19
C LYS A 17 -10.16 -3.34 -4.42
N ARG A 18 -10.77 -2.23 -3.98
CA ARG A 18 -10.19 -0.89 -4.08
C ARG A 18 -8.87 -0.78 -3.30
N ALA A 19 -8.82 -1.21 -2.04
CA ALA A 19 -7.59 -1.16 -1.23
C ALA A 19 -6.46 -1.96 -1.88
N LEU A 20 -6.74 -3.15 -2.38
CA LEU A 20 -5.79 -4.02 -3.07
C LEU A 20 -5.29 -3.37 -4.37
N VAL A 21 -6.18 -2.85 -5.22
CA VAL A 21 -5.82 -2.19 -6.49
C VAL A 21 -5.00 -0.92 -6.24
N LEU A 22 -5.39 -0.07 -5.29
CA LEU A 22 -4.66 1.17 -4.98
C LEU A 22 -3.26 0.87 -4.44
N ASN A 23 -3.12 -0.18 -3.60
CA ASN A 23 -1.81 -0.61 -3.14
C ASN A 23 -0.97 -1.21 -4.28
N ALA A 24 -1.62 -1.88 -5.25
CA ALA A 24 -0.95 -2.35 -6.46
C ALA A 24 -0.48 -1.19 -7.35
N VAL A 25 -1.24 -0.11 -7.48
CA VAL A 25 -0.83 1.11 -8.20
C VAL A 25 0.34 1.79 -7.51
N ASN A 26 0.31 1.90 -6.19
CA ASN A 26 1.36 2.56 -5.40
C ASN A 26 1.81 1.69 -4.22
N THR A 27 2.82 0.87 -4.43
CA THR A 27 3.38 0.00 -3.38
C THR A 27 3.98 0.76 -2.18
N ARG A 28 4.22 2.08 -2.33
CA ARG A 28 4.71 2.94 -1.24
C ARG A 28 3.61 3.37 -0.26
N ILE A 29 2.36 2.99 -0.49
CA ILE A 29 1.29 3.22 0.48
C ILE A 29 1.64 2.48 1.77
N GLY A 30 2.02 1.21 1.66
CA GLY A 30 2.38 0.36 2.79
C GLY A 30 1.70 -0.98 2.74
N GLY A 31 1.11 -1.58 3.67
CA GLY A 31 0.38 -2.84 3.61
C GLY A 31 -1.14 -2.63 3.64
N VAL A 32 -1.86 -3.64 3.19
CA VAL A 32 -3.32 -3.76 3.33
C VAL A 32 -3.63 -4.84 4.37
N LEU A 33 -4.37 -4.50 5.40
CA LEU A 33 -4.92 -5.45 6.36
C LEU A 33 -6.40 -5.71 6.03
N ILE A 34 -6.73 -6.98 5.78
CA ILE A 34 -8.11 -7.40 5.50
C ILE A 34 -8.63 -8.16 6.72
N ARG A 35 -9.53 -7.52 7.47
CA ARG A 35 -10.13 -8.07 8.68
C ARG A 35 -11.50 -8.66 8.35
N GLY A 36 -11.81 -9.85 8.84
CA GLY A 36 -13.14 -10.42 8.66
C GLY A 36 -13.19 -11.94 8.78
N GLU A 37 -14.40 -12.45 8.77
CA GLU A 37 -14.73 -13.85 8.94
C GLU A 37 -14.09 -14.76 7.88
N ARG A 38 -13.94 -16.04 8.18
CA ARG A 38 -13.49 -17.06 7.24
C ARG A 38 -14.46 -17.19 6.05
N GLY A 39 -13.96 -17.62 4.90
CA GLY A 39 -14.80 -17.84 3.71
C GLY A 39 -15.26 -16.58 2.97
N THR A 40 -14.66 -15.41 3.23
CA THR A 40 -14.99 -14.15 2.55
C THR A 40 -14.09 -13.82 1.36
N ALA A 41 -13.48 -14.82 0.75
CA ALA A 41 -12.61 -14.72 -0.46
C ALA A 41 -11.35 -13.85 -0.31
N LYS A 42 -10.81 -13.65 0.92
CA LYS A 42 -9.62 -12.82 1.17
C LYS A 42 -8.38 -13.33 0.43
N SER A 43 -8.04 -14.61 0.62
CA SER A 43 -6.89 -15.25 -0.03
C SER A 43 -7.07 -15.36 -1.54
N THR A 44 -8.30 -15.64 -1.99
CA THR A 44 -8.66 -15.69 -3.40
C THR A 44 -8.40 -14.32 -4.06
N ALA A 45 -8.83 -13.23 -3.43
CA ALA A 45 -8.64 -11.89 -3.96
C ALA A 45 -7.15 -11.48 -4.06
N ALA A 46 -6.35 -11.80 -3.03
CA ALA A 46 -4.92 -11.51 -3.06
C ALA A 46 -4.19 -12.30 -4.16
N ARG A 47 -4.51 -13.59 -4.32
CA ARG A 47 -3.92 -14.45 -5.35
C ARG A 47 -4.35 -14.01 -6.75
N ALA A 48 -5.62 -13.71 -6.93
CA ALA A 48 -6.17 -13.22 -8.19
C ALA A 48 -5.57 -11.86 -8.59
N LEU A 49 -5.33 -10.97 -7.61
CA LEU A 49 -4.65 -9.71 -7.90
C LEU A 49 -3.23 -9.94 -8.44
N ALA A 50 -2.46 -10.89 -7.90
CA ALA A 50 -1.11 -11.16 -8.38
C ALA A 50 -1.09 -11.63 -9.83
N GLU A 51 -2.04 -12.49 -10.24
CA GLU A 51 -2.21 -12.91 -11.63
C GLU A 51 -2.61 -11.78 -12.58
N LEU A 52 -3.39 -10.82 -12.06
CA LEU A 52 -3.83 -9.67 -12.82
C LEU A 52 -2.69 -8.67 -13.07
N LEU A 53 -1.66 -8.64 -12.21
CA LEU A 53 -0.56 -7.70 -12.35
C LEU A 53 0.30 -7.99 -13.59
N PRO A 54 0.85 -6.94 -14.24
CA PRO A 54 1.70 -7.13 -15.41
C PRO A 54 2.97 -7.90 -15.07
N THR A 55 3.51 -8.62 -16.05
CA THR A 55 4.82 -9.24 -15.96
C THR A 55 5.91 -8.24 -15.60
N VAL A 56 6.97 -8.70 -14.97
CA VAL A 56 8.10 -7.89 -14.54
C VAL A 56 9.36 -8.26 -15.31
N GLU A 57 10.09 -7.25 -15.80
CA GLU A 57 11.40 -7.43 -16.41
C GLU A 57 12.45 -7.63 -15.32
N THR A 58 13.25 -8.68 -15.39
CA THR A 58 14.33 -8.95 -14.43
C THR A 58 15.61 -9.37 -15.15
N PHE A 59 16.74 -9.22 -14.47
CA PHE A 59 17.97 -9.87 -14.94
C PHE A 59 17.89 -11.36 -14.62
N SER A 60 18.10 -12.22 -15.64
CA SER A 60 18.02 -13.68 -15.51
C SER A 60 19.00 -14.27 -14.50
N ASP A 61 20.14 -13.59 -14.28
CA ASP A 61 21.19 -13.96 -13.34
C ASP A 61 21.07 -13.29 -11.96
N CYS A 62 19.93 -12.63 -11.66
CA CYS A 62 19.71 -11.95 -10.40
C CYS A 62 18.70 -12.66 -9.51
N ARG A 63 19.16 -13.21 -8.41
CA ARG A 63 18.30 -13.88 -7.41
C ARG A 63 17.35 -12.95 -6.64
N PHE A 64 17.47 -11.62 -6.79
CA PHE A 64 16.61 -10.63 -6.14
C PHE A 64 15.61 -10.00 -7.12
N GLY A 65 15.54 -10.42 -8.38
CA GLY A 65 14.61 -9.88 -9.38
C GLY A 65 14.76 -8.37 -9.61
N CYS A 66 16.00 -7.86 -9.68
CA CYS A 66 16.26 -6.43 -9.92
C CYS A 66 15.70 -5.95 -11.24
N ASP A 67 15.13 -4.74 -11.25
CA ASP A 67 14.59 -4.08 -12.43
C ASP A 67 15.70 -3.53 -13.32
N PRO A 68 15.87 -4.00 -14.56
CA PRO A 68 16.91 -3.49 -15.47
C PRO A 68 16.82 -1.99 -15.70
N ASN A 69 15.60 -1.44 -15.67
CA ASN A 69 15.32 -0.04 -15.99
C ASN A 69 15.48 0.91 -14.77
N ARG A 70 15.78 0.37 -13.56
CA ARG A 70 15.88 1.18 -12.32
C ARG A 70 17.18 0.91 -11.56
N PRO A 71 18.34 1.43 -12.03
CA PRO A 71 19.65 1.16 -11.41
C PRO A 71 19.73 1.52 -9.93
N THR A 72 19.00 2.55 -9.48
CA THR A 72 18.97 2.99 -8.08
C THR A 72 18.40 1.93 -7.13
N THR A 73 17.69 0.93 -7.66
CA THR A 73 17.04 -0.13 -6.87
C THR A 73 17.77 -1.48 -6.95
N TRP A 74 18.92 -1.54 -7.59
CA TRP A 74 19.66 -2.79 -7.76
C TRP A 74 20.31 -3.25 -6.46
N CYS A 75 20.40 -4.56 -6.29
CA CYS A 75 21.23 -5.19 -5.27
C CYS A 75 22.73 -4.94 -5.54
N THR A 76 23.57 -5.22 -4.57
CA THR A 76 25.02 -5.01 -4.66
C THR A 76 25.62 -5.78 -5.84
N GLU A 77 25.26 -7.05 -6.00
CA GLU A 77 25.76 -7.90 -7.11
C GLU A 77 25.42 -7.32 -8.50
N CYS A 78 24.21 -6.79 -8.68
CA CYS A 78 23.80 -6.16 -9.93
C CYS A 78 24.56 -4.87 -10.23
N ARG A 79 24.89 -4.08 -9.20
CA ARG A 79 25.70 -2.86 -9.34
C ARG A 79 27.13 -3.17 -9.73
N GLU A 80 27.74 -4.17 -9.08
CA GLU A 80 29.11 -4.63 -9.36
C GLU A 80 29.23 -5.15 -10.79
N LYS A 81 28.34 -6.06 -11.22
CA LYS A 81 28.31 -6.60 -12.59
C LYS A 81 28.15 -5.49 -13.63
N SER A 82 27.30 -4.51 -13.37
CA SER A 82 27.14 -3.37 -14.28
C SER A 82 28.39 -2.50 -14.37
N THR A 83 29.11 -2.31 -13.25
CA THR A 83 30.38 -1.56 -13.24
C THR A 83 31.47 -2.27 -14.03
N ASN A 84 31.47 -3.60 -14.02
CA ASN A 84 32.42 -4.43 -14.78
C ASN A 84 32.09 -4.49 -16.29
N GLY A 85 30.96 -3.95 -16.72
CA GLY A 85 30.55 -3.94 -18.14
C GLY A 85 29.98 -5.28 -18.63
N ASP A 86 29.54 -6.16 -17.74
CA ASP A 86 28.98 -7.44 -18.08
C ASP A 86 27.68 -7.29 -18.89
N GLN A 87 27.59 -7.95 -20.03
CA GLN A 87 26.33 -8.06 -20.77
C GLN A 87 25.39 -9.01 -20.04
N ARG A 88 24.19 -8.50 -19.70
CA ARG A 88 23.20 -9.26 -18.93
C ARG A 88 21.95 -9.52 -19.73
N THR A 89 21.43 -10.73 -19.61
CA THR A 89 20.16 -11.12 -20.22
C THR A 89 19.00 -10.64 -19.36
N VAL A 90 17.97 -10.10 -20.01
CA VAL A 90 16.72 -9.69 -19.39
C VAL A 90 15.63 -10.69 -19.74
N GLU A 91 14.84 -11.08 -18.77
CA GLU A 91 13.70 -11.96 -18.93
C GLU A 91 12.42 -11.35 -18.38
N MET A 92 11.28 -11.79 -18.91
CA MET A 92 9.95 -11.40 -18.48
C MET A 92 9.37 -12.50 -17.59
N LEU A 93 9.13 -12.21 -16.35
CA LEU A 93 8.54 -13.15 -15.39
C LEU A 93 7.14 -12.71 -14.94
N PRO A 94 6.24 -13.63 -14.59
CA PRO A 94 5.01 -13.29 -13.89
C PRO A 94 5.33 -12.55 -12.60
N THR A 95 4.43 -11.64 -12.18
CA THR A 95 4.56 -11.00 -10.87
C THR A 95 4.58 -12.04 -9.76
N PRO A 96 5.62 -12.12 -8.91
CA PRO A 96 5.71 -13.10 -7.84
C PRO A 96 4.54 -13.03 -6.86
N PHE A 97 3.98 -14.18 -6.51
CA PHE A 97 3.04 -14.32 -5.40
C PHE A 97 3.65 -15.23 -4.35
N VAL A 98 3.98 -14.65 -3.20
CA VAL A 98 4.62 -15.37 -2.11
C VAL A 98 3.66 -15.46 -0.93
N ASN A 99 3.40 -16.69 -0.48
CA ASN A 99 2.57 -16.95 0.69
C ASN A 99 3.47 -17.23 1.90
N LEU A 100 3.35 -16.41 2.94
CA LEU A 100 4.09 -16.60 4.19
C LEU A 100 3.25 -17.45 5.16
N PRO A 101 3.74 -18.62 5.57
CA PRO A 101 3.06 -19.43 6.57
C PRO A 101 3.17 -18.79 7.97
N VAL A 102 2.17 -18.99 8.82
CA VAL A 102 2.14 -18.49 10.22
C VAL A 102 3.27 -19.02 11.10
N SER A 103 3.90 -20.12 10.72
CA SER A 103 5.06 -20.69 11.41
C SER A 103 6.40 -20.15 10.90
N ALA A 104 6.40 -19.09 10.08
CA ALA A 104 7.63 -18.54 9.53
C ALA A 104 8.50 -17.92 10.63
N THR A 105 9.76 -18.30 10.65
CA THR A 105 10.78 -17.70 11.53
C THR A 105 11.39 -16.48 10.89
N GLU A 106 12.05 -15.64 11.70
CA GLU A 106 12.79 -14.47 11.24
C GLU A 106 13.78 -14.83 10.13
N ASP A 107 14.59 -15.88 10.31
CA ASP A 107 15.58 -16.33 9.33
C ASP A 107 14.98 -16.66 7.97
N ARG A 108 13.80 -17.29 7.98
CA ARG A 108 13.08 -17.59 6.75
C ARG A 108 12.58 -16.33 6.04
N VAL A 109 12.25 -15.30 6.79
CA VAL A 109 11.74 -14.04 6.25
C VAL A 109 12.85 -13.17 5.67
N VAL A 110 13.85 -12.87 6.48
CA VAL A 110 14.93 -11.93 6.09
C VAL A 110 16.07 -12.60 5.33
N GLY A 111 16.25 -13.92 5.50
CA GLY A 111 17.37 -14.69 5.01
C GLY A 111 18.44 -14.94 6.08
N THR A 112 19.35 -15.83 5.78
CA THR A 112 20.39 -16.29 6.71
C THR A 112 21.75 -16.40 6.02
N LEU A 113 22.79 -16.57 6.80
CA LEU A 113 24.12 -16.91 6.28
C LEU A 113 24.23 -18.42 6.12
N ASP A 114 24.73 -18.86 4.98
CA ASP A 114 25.06 -20.26 4.74
C ASP A 114 26.30 -20.66 5.59
N ILE A 115 26.01 -21.18 6.78
CA ILE A 115 27.04 -21.58 7.76
C ILE A 115 27.87 -22.76 7.24
N GLU A 116 27.26 -23.67 6.48
CA GLU A 116 27.96 -24.83 5.94
C GLU A 116 29.04 -24.42 4.92
N LYS A 117 28.71 -23.52 4.01
CA LYS A 117 29.67 -23.00 3.05
C LYS A 117 30.74 -22.12 3.71
N ALA A 118 30.36 -21.37 4.72
CA ALA A 118 31.31 -20.58 5.51
C ALA A 118 32.36 -21.45 6.19
N ILE A 119 31.96 -22.61 6.76
CA ILE A 119 32.87 -23.55 7.44
C ILE A 119 33.70 -24.35 6.42
N GLN A 120 33.07 -24.83 5.31
CA GLN A 120 33.75 -25.71 4.34
C GLN A 120 34.69 -24.98 3.40
N LYS A 121 34.32 -23.78 2.97
CA LYS A 121 35.02 -23.02 1.91
C LYS A 121 35.61 -21.70 2.38
N GLY A 122 35.31 -21.26 3.61
CA GLY A 122 35.65 -19.91 4.07
C GLY A 122 34.91 -18.80 3.36
N GLU A 123 33.91 -19.13 2.54
CA GLU A 123 33.10 -18.18 1.79
C GLU A 123 31.81 -17.89 2.53
N ARG A 124 31.60 -16.61 2.85
CA ARG A 124 30.37 -16.14 3.49
C ARG A 124 29.32 -15.89 2.42
N GLN A 125 28.40 -16.83 2.24
CA GLN A 125 27.32 -16.70 1.28
C GLN A 125 26.01 -16.41 2.02
N PHE A 126 25.31 -15.34 1.57
CA PHE A 126 23.96 -15.02 2.06
C PHE A 126 22.93 -15.86 1.31
N GLU A 127 22.03 -16.53 2.04
CA GLU A 127 20.89 -17.24 1.54
C GLU A 127 19.66 -16.35 1.65
N PRO A 128 19.04 -15.92 0.52
CA PRO A 128 17.89 -15.03 0.53
C PRO A 128 16.68 -15.66 1.21
N GLY A 129 15.90 -14.83 1.92
CA GLY A 129 14.63 -15.22 2.51
C GLY A 129 13.43 -14.81 1.65
N VAL A 130 12.24 -15.00 2.21
CA VAL A 130 10.95 -14.69 1.58
C VAL A 130 10.85 -13.25 1.08
N LEU A 131 11.48 -12.30 1.76
CA LEU A 131 11.50 -10.88 1.32
C LEU A 131 12.20 -10.67 -0.02
N ALA A 132 13.20 -11.50 -0.33
CA ALA A 132 13.85 -11.48 -1.65
C ALA A 132 12.95 -12.05 -2.73
N ASP A 133 12.28 -13.18 -2.45
CA ASP A 133 11.36 -13.83 -3.38
C ASP A 133 10.15 -12.96 -3.70
N ALA A 134 9.69 -12.18 -2.69
CA ALA A 134 8.54 -11.28 -2.83
C ALA A 134 8.89 -9.97 -3.55
N ASN A 135 10.17 -9.68 -3.81
CA ASN A 135 10.56 -8.40 -4.42
C ASN A 135 9.86 -8.18 -5.75
N ARG A 136 9.23 -7.01 -5.93
CA ARG A 136 8.41 -6.61 -7.07
C ARG A 136 7.13 -7.42 -7.28
N GLY A 137 6.78 -8.25 -6.28
CA GLY A 137 5.62 -9.12 -6.25
C GLY A 137 4.61 -8.75 -5.17
N LEU A 138 3.85 -9.74 -4.75
CA LEU A 138 2.88 -9.68 -3.66
C LEU A 138 3.25 -10.68 -2.57
N LEU A 139 3.39 -10.18 -1.34
CA LEU A 139 3.56 -10.99 -0.14
C LEU A 139 2.22 -11.08 0.58
N TYR A 140 1.70 -12.30 0.67
CA TYR A 140 0.44 -12.60 1.34
C TYR A 140 0.69 -13.30 2.67
N ILE A 141 0.03 -12.84 3.71
CA ILE A 141 0.10 -13.41 5.06
C ILE A 141 -1.32 -13.75 5.48
N ASP A 142 -1.60 -15.03 5.63
CA ASP A 142 -2.87 -15.47 6.20
C ASP A 142 -2.78 -15.45 7.72
N GLU A 143 -3.81 -14.93 8.39
CA GLU A 143 -3.89 -14.87 9.85
C GLU A 143 -2.65 -14.19 10.47
N VAL A 144 -2.34 -12.97 10.02
CA VAL A 144 -1.16 -12.20 10.47
C VAL A 144 -1.10 -11.99 11.99
N ASN A 145 -2.26 -12.04 12.67
CA ASN A 145 -2.37 -11.96 14.13
C ASN A 145 -1.81 -13.20 14.86
N LEU A 146 -1.55 -14.30 14.14
CA LEU A 146 -0.95 -15.52 14.71
C LEU A 146 0.57 -15.59 14.48
N LEU A 147 1.14 -14.69 13.69
CA LEU A 147 2.58 -14.57 13.54
C LEU A 147 3.23 -13.96 14.79
N ASP A 148 4.50 -14.28 15.01
CA ASP A 148 5.31 -13.59 16.02
C ASP A 148 5.37 -12.10 15.71
N ASP A 149 5.11 -11.25 16.71
CA ASP A 149 5.10 -9.79 16.56
C ASP A 149 6.39 -9.24 15.95
N HIS A 150 7.54 -9.81 16.31
CA HIS A 150 8.82 -9.40 15.76
C HIS A 150 8.91 -9.67 14.26
N VAL A 151 8.40 -10.79 13.80
CA VAL A 151 8.32 -11.12 12.37
C VAL A 151 7.40 -10.14 11.63
N VAL A 152 6.25 -9.81 12.21
CA VAL A 152 5.34 -8.81 11.63
C VAL A 152 6.00 -7.43 11.54
N ASP A 153 6.74 -7.03 12.57
CA ASP A 153 7.51 -5.77 12.58
C ASP A 153 8.53 -5.71 11.43
N LEU A 154 9.33 -6.76 11.26
CA LEU A 154 10.30 -6.86 10.17
C LEU A 154 9.67 -6.76 8.78
N LEU A 155 8.53 -7.41 8.59
CA LEU A 155 7.77 -7.36 7.33
C LEU A 155 7.26 -5.95 7.02
N LEU A 156 6.70 -5.28 8.04
CA LEU A 156 6.16 -3.92 7.90
C LEU A 156 7.26 -2.89 7.68
N ASP A 157 8.42 -3.04 8.34
CA ASP A 157 9.58 -2.19 8.13
C ASP A 157 10.15 -2.34 6.72
N SER A 158 10.35 -3.58 6.27
CA SER A 158 10.82 -3.87 4.92
C SER A 158 9.88 -3.32 3.86
N ALA A 159 8.56 -3.47 4.05
CA ALA A 159 7.54 -2.92 3.16
C ALA A 159 7.59 -1.38 3.10
N ALA A 160 7.83 -0.72 4.23
CA ALA A 160 7.93 0.74 4.31
C ALA A 160 9.22 1.27 3.68
N MET A 161 10.36 0.61 3.94
CA MET A 161 11.68 1.01 3.45
C MET A 161 11.90 0.60 1.98
N GLY A 162 11.27 -0.48 1.52
CA GLY A 162 11.49 -1.08 0.21
C GLY A 162 12.86 -1.76 0.07
N MET A 163 13.48 -2.08 1.21
CA MET A 163 14.77 -2.75 1.32
C MET A 163 14.76 -3.65 2.55
N ASN A 164 15.44 -4.78 2.47
CA ASN A 164 15.77 -5.63 3.59
C ASN A 164 17.23 -5.42 3.99
N ILE A 165 17.46 -5.17 5.28
CA ILE A 165 18.79 -4.98 5.85
C ILE A 165 18.98 -6.05 6.90
N VAL A 166 19.98 -6.92 6.69
CA VAL A 166 20.31 -8.02 7.59
C VAL A 166 21.67 -7.74 8.20
N GLU A 167 21.71 -7.54 9.51
CA GLU A 167 22.94 -7.32 10.26
C GLU A 167 23.12 -8.46 11.24
N ARG A 168 24.02 -9.40 10.93
CA ARG A 168 24.32 -10.56 11.79
C ARG A 168 25.80 -10.87 11.79
N GLU A 169 26.34 -11.20 12.94
CA GLU A 169 27.73 -11.65 13.15
C GLU A 169 28.77 -10.73 12.51
N GLY A 170 28.53 -9.41 12.52
CA GLY A 170 29.41 -8.42 11.93
C GLY A 170 29.35 -8.33 10.39
N ILE A 171 28.33 -8.93 9.77
CA ILE A 171 28.07 -8.81 8.35
C ILE A 171 26.79 -8.01 8.17
N SER A 172 26.86 -6.98 7.32
CA SER A 172 25.69 -6.23 6.86
C SER A 172 25.40 -6.61 5.41
N PHE A 173 24.22 -7.14 5.14
CA PHE A 173 23.76 -7.47 3.80
C PHE A 173 22.46 -6.74 3.51
N THR A 174 22.36 -6.13 2.33
CA THR A 174 21.20 -5.33 1.95
C THR A 174 20.72 -5.72 0.55
N HIS A 175 19.43 -5.95 0.40
CA HIS A 175 18.82 -6.21 -0.90
C HIS A 175 17.47 -5.50 -1.05
N PRO A 176 17.00 -5.26 -2.28
CA PRO A 176 15.68 -4.68 -2.51
C PRO A 176 14.59 -5.64 -2.03
N ALA A 177 13.56 -5.07 -1.37
CA ALA A 177 12.39 -5.77 -0.87
C ALA A 177 11.14 -4.88 -1.06
N ARG A 178 10.77 -4.63 -2.32
CA ARG A 178 9.61 -3.81 -2.70
C ARG A 178 8.48 -4.70 -3.13
N PHE A 179 7.49 -4.86 -2.29
CA PHE A 179 6.36 -5.76 -2.54
C PHE A 179 5.04 -5.14 -2.09
N ILE A 180 3.95 -5.67 -2.59
CA ILE A 180 2.61 -5.40 -2.12
C ILE A 180 2.39 -6.31 -0.91
N LEU A 181 2.26 -5.74 0.29
CA LEU A 181 1.97 -6.50 1.50
C LEU A 181 0.44 -6.62 1.68
N VAL A 182 -0.04 -7.85 1.81
CA VAL A 182 -1.44 -8.14 2.11
C VAL A 182 -1.49 -9.08 3.32
N GLY A 183 -1.96 -8.57 4.45
CA GLY A 183 -2.24 -9.37 5.63
C GLY A 183 -3.73 -9.62 5.78
N THR A 184 -4.12 -10.83 6.20
CA THR A 184 -5.49 -11.12 6.62
C THR A 184 -5.51 -11.41 8.10
N MET A 185 -6.64 -11.13 8.74
CA MET A 185 -6.89 -11.57 10.10
C MET A 185 -8.38 -11.88 10.32
N ASN A 186 -8.63 -12.82 11.23
CA ASN A 186 -9.94 -13.05 11.78
C ASN A 186 -9.99 -12.46 13.20
N PRO A 187 -10.84 -11.45 13.46
CA PRO A 187 -10.95 -10.84 14.78
C PRO A 187 -11.38 -11.81 15.90
N GLU A 188 -12.01 -12.94 15.56
CA GLU A 188 -12.39 -13.97 16.52
C GLU A 188 -11.19 -14.76 17.08
N GLU A 189 -10.06 -14.76 16.35
CA GLU A 189 -8.84 -15.50 16.73
C GLU A 189 -7.82 -14.63 17.47
N GLY A 190 -8.19 -13.39 17.74
CA GLY A 190 -7.37 -12.40 18.44
C GLY A 190 -7.06 -11.17 17.59
N ASP A 191 -6.66 -10.11 18.26
CA ASP A 191 -6.31 -8.85 17.64
C ASP A 191 -4.79 -8.68 17.53
N LEU A 192 -4.37 -7.97 16.49
CA LEU A 192 -3.01 -7.45 16.40
C LEU A 192 -2.79 -6.39 17.49
N ARG A 193 -1.58 -6.34 18.03
CA ARG A 193 -1.19 -5.25 18.93
C ARG A 193 -1.40 -3.90 18.26
N PRO A 194 -1.89 -2.88 18.98
CA PRO A 194 -2.19 -1.56 18.39
C PRO A 194 -1.01 -0.94 17.63
N GLN A 195 0.21 -1.20 18.09
CA GLN A 195 1.44 -0.71 17.44
C GLN A 195 1.67 -1.33 16.06
N LEU A 196 1.40 -2.64 15.90
CA LEU A 196 1.50 -3.33 14.62
C LEU A 196 0.34 -2.93 13.70
N LEU A 197 -0.85 -2.81 14.28
CA LEU A 197 -2.05 -2.41 13.55
C LEU A 197 -1.87 -1.03 12.90
N ASP A 198 -1.32 -0.04 13.62
CA ASP A 198 -1.06 1.31 13.08
C ASP A 198 -0.04 1.30 11.93
N ARG A 199 0.84 0.30 11.86
CA ARG A 199 1.85 0.18 10.81
C ARG A 199 1.27 -0.29 9.47
N PHE A 200 0.14 -1.01 9.46
CA PHE A 200 -0.60 -1.25 8.22
C PHE A 200 -1.16 0.07 7.69
N ALA A 201 -0.93 0.34 6.42
CA ALA A 201 -1.37 1.60 5.83
C ALA A 201 -2.88 1.66 5.66
N LEU A 202 -3.46 0.61 5.08
CA LEU A 202 -4.88 0.48 4.79
C LEU A 202 -5.47 -0.68 5.58
N SER A 203 -6.71 -0.53 6.04
CA SER A 203 -7.47 -1.61 6.67
C SER A 203 -8.89 -1.65 6.14
N VAL A 204 -9.36 -2.85 5.88
CA VAL A 204 -10.71 -3.10 5.38
C VAL A 204 -11.40 -4.16 6.23
N ASP A 205 -12.53 -3.82 6.82
CA ASP A 205 -13.39 -4.75 7.50
C ASP A 205 -14.33 -5.42 6.50
N ILE A 206 -14.24 -6.74 6.36
CA ILE A 206 -15.08 -7.55 5.47
C ILE A 206 -16.12 -8.27 6.29
N ARG A 207 -17.36 -8.15 5.87
CA ARG A 207 -18.50 -8.90 6.41
C ARG A 207 -19.09 -9.82 5.35
N GLY A 208 -19.68 -10.89 5.81
CA GLY A 208 -20.46 -11.77 4.93
C GLY A 208 -21.54 -11.00 4.19
N ILE A 209 -21.67 -11.26 2.89
CA ILE A 209 -22.68 -10.61 2.04
C ILE A 209 -24.08 -11.04 2.52
N ARG A 210 -24.94 -10.06 2.83
CA ARG A 210 -26.31 -10.31 3.34
C ARG A 210 -27.38 -10.26 2.26
N LYS A 211 -27.11 -9.64 1.11
CA LYS A 211 -28.06 -9.51 0.01
C LYS A 211 -28.22 -10.83 -0.72
N THR A 212 -29.45 -11.34 -0.76
CA THR A 212 -29.77 -12.67 -1.33
C THR A 212 -29.28 -12.81 -2.77
N HIS A 213 -29.52 -11.81 -3.64
CA HIS A 213 -29.12 -11.88 -5.04
C HIS A 213 -27.60 -11.94 -5.22
N GLU A 214 -26.82 -11.22 -4.39
CA GLU A 214 -25.36 -11.30 -4.42
C GLU A 214 -24.86 -12.68 -3.97
N ARG A 215 -25.54 -13.30 -2.97
CA ARG A 215 -25.23 -14.68 -2.53
C ARG A 215 -25.53 -15.72 -3.61
N VAL A 216 -26.64 -15.55 -4.33
CA VAL A 216 -26.97 -16.41 -5.47
C VAL A 216 -25.88 -16.29 -6.53
N LEU A 217 -25.50 -15.08 -6.88
CA LEU A 217 -24.46 -14.82 -7.86
C LEU A 217 -23.09 -15.41 -7.47
N ILE A 218 -22.75 -15.40 -6.16
CA ILE A 218 -21.53 -16.07 -5.67
C ILE A 218 -21.62 -17.57 -5.93
N MET A 219 -22.75 -18.21 -5.58
CA MET A 219 -22.93 -19.64 -5.79
C MET A 219 -22.87 -20.02 -7.28
N GLU A 220 -23.58 -19.28 -8.13
CA GLU A 220 -23.57 -19.49 -9.60
C GLU A 220 -22.16 -19.41 -10.18
N ARG A 221 -21.40 -18.37 -9.82
CA ARG A 221 -20.03 -18.18 -10.31
C ARG A 221 -19.07 -19.25 -9.76
N HIS A 222 -19.27 -19.67 -8.52
CA HIS A 222 -18.43 -20.70 -7.91
C HIS A 222 -18.66 -22.07 -8.57
N LEU A 223 -19.92 -22.43 -8.76
CA LEU A 223 -20.29 -23.68 -9.46
C LEU A 223 -19.77 -23.69 -10.91
N ALA A 224 -19.94 -22.59 -11.65
CA ALA A 224 -19.42 -22.47 -13.00
C ALA A 224 -17.89 -22.60 -13.05
N TYR A 225 -17.19 -22.04 -12.06
CA TYR A 225 -15.73 -22.20 -11.95
C TYR A 225 -15.33 -23.62 -11.57
N GLU A 226 -16.06 -24.31 -10.69
CA GLU A 226 -15.77 -25.70 -10.32
C GLU A 226 -16.03 -26.68 -11.48
N GLU A 227 -17.04 -26.41 -12.31
CA GLU A 227 -17.39 -27.24 -13.46
C GLU A 227 -16.34 -27.15 -14.57
N ASP A 228 -15.94 -25.92 -14.96
CA ASP A 228 -14.90 -25.68 -15.97
C ASP A 228 -14.10 -24.40 -15.66
N PRO A 229 -13.00 -24.51 -14.92
CA PRO A 229 -12.19 -23.38 -14.52
C PRO A 229 -11.59 -22.60 -15.70
N GLU A 230 -11.23 -23.29 -16.79
CA GLU A 230 -10.57 -22.66 -17.95
C GLU A 230 -11.58 -21.83 -18.74
N THR A 231 -12.74 -22.38 -19.10
CA THR A 231 -13.82 -21.66 -19.78
C THR A 231 -14.33 -20.49 -18.92
N PHE A 232 -14.46 -20.70 -17.61
CA PHE A 232 -14.84 -19.60 -16.71
C PHE A 232 -13.81 -18.47 -16.73
N ARG A 233 -12.51 -18.77 -16.69
CA ARG A 233 -11.43 -17.79 -16.79
C ARG A 233 -11.47 -17.03 -18.12
N GLU A 234 -11.66 -17.71 -19.22
CA GLU A 234 -11.75 -17.09 -20.55
C GLU A 234 -12.90 -16.06 -20.64
N GLN A 235 -14.05 -16.35 -20.02
CA GLN A 235 -15.19 -15.43 -19.98
C GLN A 235 -14.84 -14.10 -19.27
N TRP A 236 -13.97 -14.14 -18.25
CA TRP A 236 -13.58 -12.97 -17.48
C TRP A 236 -12.31 -12.28 -18.01
N LEU A 237 -11.59 -12.90 -18.93
CA LEU A 237 -10.35 -12.41 -19.46
C LEU A 237 -10.40 -10.96 -19.99
N PRO A 238 -11.46 -10.50 -20.70
CA PRO A 238 -11.53 -9.11 -21.17
C PRO A 238 -11.58 -8.10 -20.02
N GLN A 239 -12.30 -8.42 -18.93
CA GLN A 239 -12.40 -7.57 -17.75
C GLN A 239 -11.07 -7.54 -16.97
N GLU A 240 -10.40 -8.68 -16.84
CA GLU A 240 -9.09 -8.82 -16.24
C GLU A 240 -8.05 -7.99 -17.00
N GLN A 241 -8.00 -8.10 -18.32
CA GLN A 241 -7.09 -7.34 -19.18
C GLN A 241 -7.33 -5.84 -19.05
N LYS A 242 -8.60 -5.39 -19.08
CA LYS A 242 -8.94 -3.98 -18.91
C LYS A 242 -8.46 -3.43 -17.56
N LEU A 243 -8.64 -4.18 -16.47
CA LEU A 243 -8.20 -3.76 -15.14
C LEU A 243 -6.67 -3.76 -15.04
N SER A 244 -5.98 -4.78 -15.60
CA SER A 244 -4.53 -4.85 -15.67
C SER A 244 -3.92 -3.65 -16.41
N GLU A 245 -4.50 -3.31 -17.57
CA GLU A 245 -4.08 -2.12 -18.34
C GLU A 245 -4.34 -0.81 -17.57
N GLN A 246 -5.46 -0.74 -16.85
CA GLN A 246 -5.78 0.43 -16.03
C GLN A 246 -4.76 0.60 -14.88
N ILE A 247 -4.39 -0.48 -14.19
CA ILE A 247 -3.35 -0.48 -13.16
C ILE A 247 -2.00 -0.04 -13.76
N THR A 248 -1.65 -0.57 -14.93
CA THR A 248 -0.39 -0.24 -15.61
C THR A 248 -0.33 1.24 -15.99
N ARG A 249 -1.41 1.76 -16.59
CA ARG A 249 -1.53 3.21 -16.91
C ARG A 249 -1.44 4.07 -15.66
N ALA A 250 -2.14 3.66 -14.59
CA ALA A 250 -2.11 4.37 -13.31
C ALA A 250 -0.70 4.41 -12.69
N ARG A 251 0.05 3.30 -12.74
CA ARG A 251 1.46 3.26 -12.28
C ARG A 251 2.35 4.24 -13.03
N ASN A 252 2.15 4.35 -14.34
CA ASN A 252 2.92 5.28 -15.19
C ASN A 252 2.52 6.73 -14.94
N LEU A 253 1.23 7.01 -14.70
CA LEU A 253 0.71 8.34 -14.43
C LEU A 253 1.02 8.85 -13.00
N LEU A 254 1.16 7.95 -12.03
CA LEU A 254 1.32 8.28 -10.61
C LEU A 254 2.41 9.32 -10.30
N PRO A 255 3.60 9.32 -10.95
CA PRO A 255 4.62 10.35 -10.72
C PRO A 255 4.16 11.76 -11.10
N GLU A 256 3.26 11.88 -12.08
CA GLU A 256 2.74 13.15 -12.60
C GLU A 256 1.56 13.69 -11.76
N VAL A 257 0.97 12.87 -10.88
CA VAL A 257 -0.16 13.31 -10.05
C VAL A 257 0.31 14.30 -9.00
N GLN A 258 -0.22 15.52 -9.10
CA GLN A 258 0.10 16.64 -8.23
C GLN A 258 -0.94 16.80 -7.11
N TYR A 259 -0.53 17.48 -6.06
CA TYR A 259 -1.37 17.90 -4.94
C TYR A 259 -1.08 19.37 -4.61
N SER A 260 -2.08 20.08 -4.13
CA SER A 260 -1.98 21.48 -3.70
C SER A 260 -1.73 21.58 -2.20
N SER A 261 -1.30 22.77 -1.74
CA SER A 261 -1.22 23.05 -0.30
C SER A 261 -2.57 22.91 0.39
N ARG A 262 -3.66 23.26 -0.30
CA ARG A 262 -5.03 23.07 0.19
C ARG A 262 -5.33 21.60 0.48
N ASN A 263 -4.96 20.68 -0.41
CA ASN A 263 -5.16 19.25 -0.16
C ASN A 263 -4.43 18.76 1.11
N LEU A 264 -3.25 19.31 1.40
CA LEU A 264 -2.52 18.99 2.64
C LEU A 264 -3.27 19.50 3.87
N VAL A 265 -3.81 20.73 3.80
CA VAL A 265 -4.63 21.31 4.86
C VAL A 265 -5.92 20.50 5.06
N ASP A 266 -6.60 20.10 3.98
CA ASP A 266 -7.82 19.29 4.03
C ASP A 266 -7.57 17.94 4.74
N ILE A 267 -6.45 17.27 4.42
CA ILE A 267 -6.03 16.01 5.07
C ILE A 267 -5.75 16.25 6.56
N ALA A 268 -4.98 17.30 6.91
CA ALA A 268 -4.63 17.62 8.29
C ALA A 268 -5.87 17.96 9.13
N ASN A 269 -6.78 18.76 8.58
CA ASN A 269 -8.04 19.12 9.23
C ASN A 269 -8.93 17.88 9.48
N LEU A 270 -8.98 16.97 8.49
CA LEU A 270 -9.74 15.72 8.61
C LEU A 270 -9.17 14.85 9.74
N SER A 271 -7.83 14.65 9.78
CA SER A 271 -7.16 13.89 10.84
C SER A 271 -7.40 14.49 12.23
N THR A 272 -7.30 15.82 12.35
CA THR A 272 -7.55 16.55 13.60
C THR A 272 -9.01 16.41 14.04
N SER A 273 -9.96 16.58 13.12
CA SER A 273 -11.39 16.48 13.42
C SER A 273 -11.83 15.10 13.89
N LEU A 274 -11.13 14.05 13.44
CA LEU A 274 -11.37 12.66 13.81
C LEU A 274 -10.49 12.17 14.96
N GLN A 275 -9.70 13.08 15.55
CA GLN A 275 -8.78 12.79 16.67
C GLN A 275 -7.86 11.59 16.40
N VAL A 276 -7.33 11.51 15.17
CA VAL A 276 -6.40 10.46 14.79
C VAL A 276 -5.01 10.81 15.31
N ASP A 277 -4.41 9.89 16.06
CA ASP A 277 -3.07 10.08 16.59
C ASP A 277 -1.98 9.87 15.52
N GLY A 278 -0.95 10.71 15.54
CA GLY A 278 0.23 10.58 14.69
C GLY A 278 0.04 11.09 13.25
N HIS A 279 1.15 11.22 12.52
CA HIS A 279 1.18 11.81 11.17
C HIS A 279 1.28 10.76 10.06
N ARG A 280 1.36 9.47 10.42
CA ARG A 280 1.47 8.38 9.43
C ARG A 280 0.22 8.30 8.56
N SER A 281 -0.96 8.46 9.16
CA SER A 281 -2.25 8.48 8.47
C SER A 281 -2.31 9.52 7.36
N ASP A 282 -1.81 10.73 7.62
CA ASP A 282 -1.86 11.85 6.67
C ASP A 282 -1.07 11.53 5.41
N LEU A 283 0.13 10.96 5.57
CA LEU A 283 0.96 10.51 4.45
C LEU A 283 0.33 9.32 3.70
N VAL A 284 -0.32 8.40 4.41
CA VAL A 284 -1.04 7.28 3.80
C VAL A 284 -2.20 7.79 2.97
N ILE A 285 -3.00 8.70 3.51
CA ILE A 285 -4.13 9.30 2.78
C ILE A 285 -3.64 10.01 1.52
N LEU A 286 -2.59 10.84 1.62
CA LEU A 286 -2.03 11.53 0.46
C LEU A 286 -1.55 10.54 -0.62
N LYS A 287 -0.80 9.50 -0.23
CA LYS A 287 -0.31 8.47 -1.17
C LYS A 287 -1.45 7.70 -1.82
N THR A 288 -2.50 7.37 -1.05
CA THR A 288 -3.68 6.63 -1.52
C THR A 288 -4.56 7.49 -2.41
N ALA A 289 -4.78 8.76 -2.07
CA ALA A 289 -5.51 9.71 -2.90
C ALA A 289 -4.82 9.95 -4.26
N ARG A 290 -3.48 10.07 -4.27
CA ARG A 290 -2.70 10.13 -5.52
C ARG A 290 -2.84 8.86 -6.34
N ALA A 291 -2.81 7.68 -5.72
CA ALA A 291 -3.01 6.41 -6.40
C ALA A 291 -4.42 6.31 -7.00
N HIS A 292 -5.45 6.78 -6.28
CA HIS A 292 -6.82 6.81 -6.79
C HIS A 292 -6.99 7.79 -7.96
N ALA A 293 -6.44 9.01 -7.86
CA ALA A 293 -6.46 9.96 -8.97
C ALA A 293 -5.76 9.41 -10.21
N ALA A 294 -4.60 8.76 -10.05
CA ALA A 294 -3.89 8.08 -11.14
C ALA A 294 -4.73 6.95 -11.76
N PHE A 295 -5.40 6.15 -10.92
CA PHE A 295 -6.27 5.06 -11.37
C PHE A 295 -7.46 5.55 -12.18
N GLU A 296 -8.00 6.71 -11.82
CA GLU A 296 -9.05 7.42 -12.57
C GLU A 296 -8.50 8.24 -13.76
N GLY A 297 -7.20 8.17 -14.05
CA GLY A 297 -6.57 8.88 -15.18
C GLY A 297 -6.40 10.38 -14.98
N ARG A 298 -6.45 10.89 -13.74
CA ARG A 298 -6.32 12.31 -13.41
C ARG A 298 -4.91 12.64 -12.89
N LYS A 299 -4.44 13.86 -13.22
CA LYS A 299 -3.13 14.39 -12.78
C LYS A 299 -3.22 15.24 -11.51
N SER A 300 -4.39 15.37 -10.91
CA SER A 300 -4.61 16.11 -9.66
C SER A 300 -5.57 15.36 -8.75
N ILE A 301 -5.36 15.46 -7.43
CA ILE A 301 -6.26 14.89 -6.42
C ILE A 301 -7.43 15.83 -6.14
N THR A 302 -8.55 15.24 -5.77
CA THR A 302 -9.80 15.93 -5.40
C THR A 302 -10.20 15.58 -3.97
N GLY A 303 -11.15 16.30 -3.38
CA GLY A 303 -11.74 15.98 -2.08
C GLY A 303 -12.29 14.55 -2.02
N ARG A 304 -12.90 14.07 -3.10
CA ARG A 304 -13.39 12.69 -3.22
C ARG A 304 -12.26 11.65 -3.09
N ASP A 305 -11.10 11.91 -3.68
CA ASP A 305 -9.94 11.00 -3.56
C ASP A 305 -9.45 10.93 -2.12
N ILE A 306 -9.43 12.08 -1.43
CA ILE A 306 -9.07 12.16 -0.02
C ILE A 306 -10.09 11.40 0.84
N GLY A 307 -11.40 11.58 0.61
CA GLY A 307 -12.46 10.85 1.30
C GLY A 307 -12.33 9.33 1.15
N LEU A 308 -12.15 8.85 -0.10
CA LEU A 308 -11.94 7.42 -0.39
C LEU A 308 -10.66 6.87 0.24
N ALA A 309 -9.58 7.66 0.27
CA ALA A 309 -8.34 7.28 0.93
C ALA A 309 -8.51 7.20 2.46
N ALA A 310 -9.20 8.15 3.04
CA ALA A 310 -9.49 8.21 4.47
C ALA A 310 -10.37 7.04 4.94
N GLU A 311 -11.37 6.65 4.14
CA GLU A 311 -12.22 5.47 4.38
C GLU A 311 -11.38 4.18 4.56
N LEU A 312 -10.24 4.08 3.87
CA LEU A 312 -9.35 2.92 3.94
C LEU A 312 -8.24 3.07 4.99
N ALA A 313 -7.83 4.31 5.30
CA ALA A 313 -6.71 4.59 6.20
C ALA A 313 -7.11 4.72 7.68
N TYR A 314 -8.34 5.11 7.97
CA TYR A 314 -8.76 5.40 9.35
C TYR A 314 -9.39 4.26 10.15
N PRO A 315 -10.01 3.19 9.58
CA PRO A 315 -10.81 2.24 10.36
C PRO A 315 -10.11 1.67 11.60
N HIS A 316 -8.80 1.50 11.54
CA HIS A 316 -7.96 0.94 12.61
C HIS A 316 -7.23 1.99 13.45
N ARG A 317 -7.39 3.29 13.15
CA ARG A 317 -6.70 4.42 13.82
C ARG A 317 -7.62 5.31 14.63
N ILE A 318 -8.91 5.33 14.31
CA ILE A 318 -9.89 6.12 15.06
C ILE A 318 -10.12 5.46 16.41
N LYS A 319 -9.95 6.21 17.50
CA LYS A 319 -10.31 5.76 18.84
C LYS A 319 -11.83 5.67 18.95
N ARG A 320 -12.35 4.46 18.83
CA ARG A 320 -13.79 4.22 19.01
C ARG A 320 -14.14 4.29 20.48
N GLY A 321 -15.03 5.20 20.87
CA GLY A 321 -15.69 5.13 22.16
C GLY A 321 -16.54 3.85 22.24
N PRO A 322 -16.82 3.32 23.45
CA PRO A 322 -17.51 2.05 23.64
C PRO A 322 -18.93 1.97 23.02
N PHE A 323 -19.46 3.08 22.51
CA PHE A 323 -20.81 3.20 21.95
C PHE A 323 -20.86 3.61 20.46
N GLN A 324 -19.73 3.81 19.77
CA GLN A 324 -19.70 4.24 18.37
C GLN A 324 -19.34 3.07 17.45
N GLN A 325 -20.37 2.45 16.85
CA GLN A 325 -20.20 1.39 15.82
C GLN A 325 -20.38 1.89 14.38
N ALA A 326 -20.61 3.18 14.15
CA ALA A 326 -20.85 3.69 12.82
C ALA A 326 -19.58 3.62 11.96
N GLU A 327 -19.67 2.89 10.84
CA GLU A 327 -18.67 2.96 9.78
C GLU A 327 -18.80 4.33 9.12
N ILE A 328 -17.72 5.11 9.09
CA ILE A 328 -17.70 6.37 8.35
C ILE A 328 -17.56 6.03 6.86
N SER A 329 -18.50 6.46 6.03
CA SER A 329 -18.47 6.21 4.60
C SER A 329 -17.55 7.20 3.88
N ALA A 330 -17.14 6.86 2.65
CA ALA A 330 -16.33 7.76 1.83
C ALA A 330 -17.11 9.03 1.45
N GLU A 331 -18.43 8.88 1.27
CA GLU A 331 -19.32 10.00 0.98
C GLU A 331 -19.39 10.97 2.16
N GLU A 332 -19.58 10.48 3.39
CA GLU A 332 -19.60 11.32 4.59
C GLU A 332 -18.26 12.02 4.83
N LEU A 333 -17.13 11.34 4.55
CA LEU A 333 -15.81 11.94 4.62
C LEU A 333 -15.61 13.01 3.54
N ALA A 334 -16.09 12.79 2.32
CA ALA A 334 -16.02 13.76 1.24
C ALA A 334 -16.88 15.00 1.52
N GLU A 335 -18.11 14.82 2.00
CA GLU A 335 -19.00 15.92 2.41
C GLU A 335 -18.37 16.75 3.54
N LYS A 336 -17.74 16.08 4.49
CA LYS A 336 -17.02 16.76 5.59
C LYS A 336 -15.84 17.59 5.08
N ILE A 337 -15.09 17.08 4.09
CA ILE A 337 -14.01 17.84 3.45
C ILE A 337 -14.56 19.06 2.70
N GLU A 338 -15.64 18.90 1.94
CA GLU A 338 -16.28 20.00 1.22
C GLU A 338 -16.83 21.06 2.17
N SER A 339 -17.46 20.66 3.28
CA SER A 339 -17.97 21.60 4.30
C SER A 339 -16.84 22.37 4.99
N MET A 340 -15.71 21.71 5.30
CA MET A 340 -14.52 22.37 5.84
C MET A 340 -13.88 23.33 4.83
N ALA A 341 -13.90 22.99 3.55
CA ALA A 341 -13.39 23.83 2.48
C ALA A 341 -14.22 25.11 2.27
N GLY A 342 -15.54 25.02 2.44
CA GLY A 342 -16.46 26.17 2.41
C GLY A 342 -16.22 27.12 3.57
N ALA A 343 -16.07 26.60 4.78
CA ALA A 343 -15.83 27.40 5.97
C ALA A 343 -14.48 28.18 5.95
N SER A 344 -13.47 27.61 5.29
CA SER A 344 -12.16 28.27 5.14
C SER A 344 -12.19 29.44 4.14
N SER A 345 -13.08 29.42 3.15
CA SER A 345 -13.22 30.50 2.16
C SER A 345 -14.03 31.69 2.69
N GLU A 346 -14.88 31.48 3.68
CA GLU A 346 -15.61 32.57 4.35
C GLU A 346 -14.73 33.33 5.35
N GLY A 347 -13.79 32.66 6.03
CA GLY A 347 -12.87 33.29 6.97
C GLY A 347 -11.74 34.12 6.33
N GLU A 348 -11.39 33.87 5.06
CA GLU A 348 -10.42 34.69 4.33
C GLU A 348 -11.01 35.97 3.74
N ASN A 349 -12.35 36.04 3.56
CA ASN A 349 -13.01 37.25 3.08
C ASN A 349 -13.33 38.27 4.20
N GLU A 350 -13.36 37.85 5.46
CA GLU A 350 -13.58 38.79 6.59
C GLU A 350 -12.27 39.44 7.10
N ALA A 351 -11.08 38.94 6.74
CA ALA A 351 -9.80 39.50 7.14
C ALA A 351 -9.24 40.58 6.17
N GLY A 352 -9.97 40.89 5.07
CA GLY A 352 -9.54 41.79 4.00
C GLY A 352 -10.10 43.23 4.05
N GLU A 353 -10.96 43.58 5.04
CA GLU A 353 -11.57 44.93 5.15
C GLU A 353 -11.31 45.55 6.53
N GLU A 354 -10.10 45.82 6.93
CA GLU A 354 -9.77 46.84 7.92
C GLU A 354 -8.65 47.74 7.42
N GLY A 355 -9.09 48.87 6.84
CA GLY A 355 -8.69 50.23 7.03
C GLY A 355 -7.20 50.58 6.93
N ASP A 356 -6.84 51.14 5.77
CA ASP A 356 -5.75 52.09 5.62
C ASP A 356 -6.14 53.44 6.26
N PRO A 357 -5.48 53.96 7.30
CA PRO A 357 -5.52 55.37 7.65
C PRO A 357 -4.25 56.06 7.14
N THR A 358 -4.50 56.84 6.12
CA THR A 358 -3.66 57.91 5.59
C THR A 358 -2.96 58.77 6.63
N GLY A 359 -1.69 59.08 6.35
CA GLY A 359 -1.14 60.41 6.34
C GLY A 359 -0.87 61.13 7.67
N ALA A 360 0.37 61.39 7.94
CA ALA A 360 0.85 62.74 8.36
C ALA A 360 2.38 62.75 8.53
N GLU A 361 3.02 63.48 7.65
CA GLU A 361 3.93 64.59 7.88
C GLU A 361 5.28 64.35 8.54
N MET A 362 6.24 64.76 7.74
CA MET A 362 7.65 65.07 8.03
C MET A 362 7.81 66.00 9.23
N GLY A 363 8.82 65.76 10.04
CA GLY A 363 9.39 66.67 11.00
C GLY A 363 10.86 66.29 11.24
N GLU A 364 11.74 67.01 10.56
CA GLU A 364 13.17 67.13 10.91
C GLU A 364 13.30 67.70 12.31
N ASP A 365 14.14 67.22 13.16
CA ASP A 365 15.21 68.00 13.75
C ASP A 365 16.07 67.22 14.79
N GLY A 366 17.38 67.37 14.63
CA GLY A 366 18.27 67.87 15.71
C GLY A 366 18.83 66.88 16.74
N ASP A 367 19.95 66.32 16.40
CA ASP A 367 21.24 66.45 17.12
C ASP A 367 21.36 66.18 18.65
N LYS A 368 22.46 65.51 18.95
CA LYS A 368 23.30 65.54 20.17
C LYS A 368 23.26 64.40 21.17
N LYS A 369 24.33 63.59 21.03
CA LYS A 369 25.40 63.33 22.03
C LYS A 369 25.12 62.60 23.36
N LYS A 370 26.01 61.62 23.52
CA LYS A 370 26.69 61.13 24.76
C LYS A 370 25.89 60.27 25.72
N ARG A 371 26.26 59.07 25.90
CA ARG A 371 27.44 58.41 26.47
C ARG A 371 27.37 56.91 26.24
#